data_3a6f453956f33a6b7eae2e1baaaf5a9d
#
_entry.id   3a6f453956f33a6b7eae2e1baaaf5a9d
#
_cell.length_a   1.000
_cell.length_b   1.000
_cell.length_c   1.000
_cell.angle_alpha   90.00
_cell.angle_beta   90.00
_cell.angle_gamma   90.00
#
_symmetry.space_group_name_H-M   'P 1'
#
loop_
_entity.id
_entity.type
_entity.pdbx_description
1 polymer ?
#
loop_
_entity_poly.entity_id
_entity_poly.type
_entity_poly.pdbx_seq_one_letter_code
_entity_poly.pdbx_strand_id
1 'polypeptide(L)'
;MSEISRWIEACEECQSLDQVNSVLEGALLEAPDDAQTYQGLLDLSDYFAKRGYRDWQVWLLDQLYQLTHKKKVAYYLAKACFQLADYPSAYEWLSRAKTDQAVFLVQCLEAQILFELGQVKACQKVLQDLIQTYPTRFEPYQLLAQVKIEEGDYSKAKDYYQVLLDYFSDKVDRALIRQRLLALALEDEMIQLEWIESLVSWEDLPLVSAEDYYLLTLAYQKAGHLALAYEAAQQALALDSDSVDIHYLAAELALGLGHQASLRENLDWLFQVTLADDGRIADYLALCQAIDYLTPTIKDKLLDAYLLQEDEDLTYAIATYLIAWLAQHEGAQAALEVLDTLAPDFPDPEYLSCLYAPLYADLGQREQAQAAYQEALDLMAGDQDFWLQARQYFEAWGLDQEVATLDRILAEADHESQDIEE
;
A
#
# COMPACT_ATOMS: atom_id res chain seq x y z
N MET A 1 -11.89 -47.11 -13.62
CA MET A 1 -12.02 -45.80 -13.00
C MET A 1 -12.35 -46.02 -11.53
N SER A 2 -11.74 -45.27 -10.62
CA SER A 2 -12.14 -45.32 -9.21
C SER A 2 -13.54 -44.69 -9.05
N GLU A 3 -14.28 -45.04 -7.99
CA GLU A 3 -15.58 -44.43 -7.71
C GLU A 3 -15.48 -42.89 -7.60
N ILE A 4 -14.42 -42.40 -6.97
CA ILE A 4 -14.13 -40.97 -6.86
C ILE A 4 -14.01 -40.31 -8.26
N SER A 5 -13.34 -40.97 -9.22
CA SER A 5 -13.23 -40.42 -10.59
C SER A 5 -14.58 -40.29 -11.28
N ARG A 6 -15.52 -41.21 -11.01
CA ARG A 6 -16.90 -41.15 -11.54
C ARG A 6 -17.69 -40.01 -10.88
N TRP A 7 -17.55 -39.80 -9.58
CA TRP A 7 -18.21 -38.68 -8.89
C TRP A 7 -17.68 -37.34 -9.36
N ILE A 8 -16.37 -37.21 -9.58
CA ILE A 8 -15.75 -36.00 -10.12
C ILE A 8 -16.33 -35.68 -11.51
N GLU A 9 -16.27 -36.64 -12.44
CA GLU A 9 -16.83 -36.45 -13.80
C GLU A 9 -18.31 -36.06 -13.76
N ALA A 10 -19.12 -36.75 -12.95
CA ALA A 10 -20.55 -36.45 -12.83
C ALA A 10 -20.83 -35.07 -12.18
N CYS A 11 -20.02 -34.67 -11.19
CA CYS A 11 -20.16 -33.35 -10.55
C CYS A 11 -19.66 -32.20 -11.43
N GLU A 12 -18.66 -32.42 -12.31
CA GLU A 12 -18.20 -31.40 -13.28
C GLU A 12 -19.28 -31.01 -14.31
N GLU A 13 -20.25 -31.89 -14.57
CA GLU A 13 -21.42 -31.59 -15.42
C GLU A 13 -22.54 -30.84 -14.70
N CYS A 14 -22.48 -30.76 -13.37
CA CYS A 14 -23.50 -30.10 -12.55
C CYS A 14 -23.38 -28.59 -12.59
N GLN A 15 -24.56 -27.92 -12.64
CA GLN A 15 -24.67 -26.46 -12.61
C GLN A 15 -25.24 -25.91 -11.28
N SER A 16 -25.72 -26.79 -10.40
CA SER A 16 -26.35 -26.43 -9.14
C SER A 16 -26.07 -27.47 -8.03
N LEU A 17 -26.20 -27.04 -6.77
CA LEU A 17 -26.11 -27.92 -5.60
C LEU A 17 -27.14 -29.07 -5.63
N ASP A 18 -28.35 -28.83 -6.12
CA ASP A 18 -29.40 -29.86 -6.22
C ASP A 18 -28.96 -31.00 -7.16
N GLN A 19 -28.28 -30.68 -8.26
CA GLN A 19 -27.72 -31.68 -9.18
C GLN A 19 -26.60 -32.45 -8.52
N VAL A 20 -25.67 -31.77 -7.82
CA VAL A 20 -24.60 -32.43 -7.04
C VAL A 20 -25.18 -33.36 -5.99
N ASN A 21 -26.21 -32.93 -5.26
CA ASN A 21 -26.91 -33.77 -4.29
C ASN A 21 -27.48 -35.05 -4.93
N SER A 22 -28.15 -34.92 -6.08
CA SER A 22 -28.69 -36.07 -6.78
C SER A 22 -27.63 -37.08 -7.24
N VAL A 23 -26.44 -36.60 -7.61
CA VAL A 23 -25.29 -37.43 -7.99
C VAL A 23 -24.71 -38.17 -6.77
N LEU A 24 -24.67 -37.53 -5.61
CA LEU A 24 -23.97 -38.03 -4.42
C LEU A 24 -24.90 -38.69 -3.38
N GLU A 25 -26.23 -38.66 -3.59
CA GLU A 25 -27.22 -39.15 -2.61
C GLU A 25 -26.95 -40.61 -2.18
N GLY A 26 -26.68 -41.50 -3.13
CA GLY A 26 -26.36 -42.91 -2.81
C GLY A 26 -25.10 -43.06 -2.00
N ALA A 27 -24.02 -42.35 -2.38
CA ALA A 27 -22.76 -42.39 -1.66
C ALA A 27 -22.87 -41.76 -0.27
N LEU A 28 -23.63 -40.70 -0.10
CA LEU A 28 -23.86 -40.10 1.22
C LEU A 28 -24.59 -41.05 2.18
N LEU A 29 -25.60 -41.81 1.67
CA LEU A 29 -26.32 -42.78 2.48
C LEU A 29 -25.43 -43.98 2.90
N GLU A 30 -24.47 -44.37 2.08
CA GLU A 30 -23.54 -45.49 2.37
C GLU A 30 -22.38 -45.07 3.26
N ALA A 31 -21.99 -43.81 3.28
CA ALA A 31 -20.80 -43.31 3.98
C ALA A 31 -20.72 -43.60 5.50
N PRO A 32 -21.83 -43.67 6.27
CA PRO A 32 -21.78 -44.06 7.67
C PRO A 32 -21.24 -45.47 7.91
N ASP A 33 -21.55 -46.39 7.02
CA ASP A 33 -21.28 -47.82 7.15
C ASP A 33 -20.09 -48.30 6.31
N ASP A 34 -19.75 -47.56 5.23
CA ASP A 34 -18.61 -47.87 4.36
C ASP A 34 -17.45 -46.86 4.48
N ALA A 35 -16.32 -47.33 4.99
CA ALA A 35 -15.13 -46.52 5.21
C ALA A 35 -14.49 -46.03 3.90
N GLN A 36 -14.65 -46.78 2.80
CA GLN A 36 -14.07 -46.40 1.50
C GLN A 36 -14.88 -45.25 0.88
N THR A 37 -16.21 -45.37 0.86
CA THR A 37 -17.14 -44.32 0.43
C THR A 37 -16.97 -43.04 1.26
N TYR A 38 -16.89 -43.19 2.60
CA TYR A 38 -16.61 -42.06 3.50
C TYR A 38 -15.30 -41.31 3.15
N GLN A 39 -14.19 -42.08 2.94
CA GLN A 39 -12.91 -41.42 2.57
C GLN A 39 -12.99 -40.81 1.16
N GLY A 40 -13.68 -41.48 0.23
CA GLY A 40 -13.90 -40.96 -1.11
C GLY A 40 -14.64 -39.61 -1.14
N LEU A 41 -15.66 -39.43 -0.28
CA LEU A 41 -16.38 -38.15 -0.15
C LEU A 41 -15.52 -37.06 0.50
N LEU A 42 -14.62 -37.40 1.44
CA LEU A 42 -13.63 -36.45 1.96
C LEU A 42 -12.65 -36.00 0.85
N ASP A 43 -12.16 -36.95 0.06
CA ASP A 43 -11.24 -36.63 -1.05
C ASP A 43 -11.94 -35.78 -2.15
N LEU A 44 -13.25 -36.02 -2.38
CA LEU A 44 -14.07 -35.18 -3.27
C LEU A 44 -14.25 -33.76 -2.69
N SER A 45 -14.40 -33.62 -1.38
CA SER A 45 -14.47 -32.29 -0.74
C SER A 45 -13.17 -31.49 -0.92
N ASP A 46 -12.01 -32.18 -0.84
CA ASP A 46 -10.72 -31.57 -1.12
C ASP A 46 -10.56 -31.19 -2.62
N TYR A 47 -11.14 -32.00 -3.52
CA TYR A 47 -11.22 -31.65 -4.95
C TYR A 47 -12.04 -30.39 -5.19
N PHE A 48 -13.23 -30.26 -4.59
CA PHE A 48 -14.06 -29.04 -4.68
C PHE A 48 -13.30 -27.82 -4.17
N ALA A 49 -12.57 -27.96 -3.07
CA ALA A 49 -11.73 -26.89 -2.52
C ALA A 49 -10.67 -26.40 -3.54
N LYS A 50 -9.95 -27.32 -4.18
CA LYS A 50 -8.89 -27.02 -5.17
C LYS A 50 -9.42 -26.38 -6.45
N ARG A 51 -10.67 -26.71 -6.84
CA ARG A 51 -11.35 -26.14 -8.01
C ARG A 51 -12.07 -24.82 -7.72
N GLY A 52 -12.10 -24.37 -6.47
CA GLY A 52 -12.80 -23.15 -6.08
C GLY A 52 -14.30 -23.32 -5.80
N TYR A 53 -14.83 -24.55 -5.87
CA TYR A 53 -16.24 -24.86 -5.55
C TYR A 53 -16.48 -24.89 -4.04
N ARG A 54 -16.25 -23.76 -3.36
CA ARG A 54 -16.26 -23.66 -1.89
C ARG A 54 -17.62 -23.99 -1.28
N ASP A 55 -18.71 -23.49 -1.90
CA ASP A 55 -20.07 -23.77 -1.42
C ASP A 55 -20.41 -25.26 -1.50
N TRP A 56 -19.98 -25.94 -2.56
CA TRP A 56 -20.15 -27.37 -2.72
C TRP A 56 -19.33 -28.16 -1.69
N GLN A 57 -18.14 -27.70 -1.38
CA GLN A 57 -17.31 -28.27 -0.33
C GLN A 57 -18.00 -28.22 1.02
N VAL A 58 -18.49 -27.04 1.42
CA VAL A 58 -19.16 -26.84 2.72
C VAL A 58 -20.43 -27.68 2.75
N TRP A 59 -21.25 -27.63 1.70
CA TRP A 59 -22.47 -28.41 1.61
C TRP A 59 -22.19 -29.92 1.76
N LEU A 60 -21.23 -30.47 1.02
CA LEU A 60 -20.88 -31.90 1.08
C LEU A 60 -20.42 -32.32 2.49
N LEU A 61 -19.55 -31.53 3.09
CA LEU A 61 -19.06 -31.79 4.43
C LEU A 61 -20.16 -31.67 5.47
N ASP A 62 -21.10 -30.74 5.32
CA ASP A 62 -22.26 -30.62 6.22
C ASP A 62 -23.15 -31.87 6.12
N GLN A 63 -23.54 -32.31 4.91
CA GLN A 63 -24.32 -33.54 4.71
C GLN A 63 -23.59 -34.76 5.36
N LEU A 64 -22.28 -34.87 5.12
CA LEU A 64 -21.46 -35.96 5.67
C LEU A 64 -21.40 -35.89 7.21
N TYR A 65 -21.37 -34.68 7.79
CA TYR A 65 -21.42 -34.51 9.24
C TYR A 65 -22.78 -34.89 9.82
N GLN A 66 -23.88 -34.46 9.21
CA GLN A 66 -25.22 -34.80 9.68
C GLN A 66 -25.46 -36.33 9.74
N LEU A 67 -24.85 -37.07 8.81
CA LEU A 67 -24.98 -38.51 8.73
C LEU A 67 -24.02 -39.28 9.68
N THR A 68 -22.80 -38.74 9.88
CA THR A 68 -21.74 -39.47 10.57
C THR A 68 -21.38 -38.96 11.95
N HIS A 69 -21.65 -37.68 12.26
CA HIS A 69 -21.24 -36.96 13.46
C HIS A 69 -19.75 -37.08 13.79
N LYS A 70 -18.89 -37.38 12.77
CA LYS A 70 -17.46 -37.61 13.00
C LYS A 70 -16.73 -36.29 13.23
N LYS A 71 -15.96 -36.19 14.29
CA LYS A 71 -15.14 -35.04 14.67
C LYS A 71 -14.19 -34.59 13.56
N LYS A 72 -13.69 -35.55 12.76
CA LYS A 72 -12.83 -35.27 11.60
C LYS A 72 -13.57 -34.40 10.56
N VAL A 73 -14.86 -34.69 10.30
CA VAL A 73 -15.67 -33.90 9.35
C VAL A 73 -15.91 -32.48 9.89
N ALA A 74 -16.21 -32.35 11.20
CA ALA A 74 -16.34 -31.05 11.85
C ALA A 74 -15.07 -30.19 11.72
N TYR A 75 -13.89 -30.82 11.81
CA TYR A 75 -12.62 -30.13 11.57
C TYR A 75 -12.48 -29.65 10.11
N TYR A 76 -12.84 -30.46 9.12
CA TYR A 76 -12.83 -30.05 7.72
C TYR A 76 -13.85 -28.93 7.44
N LEU A 77 -15.04 -28.98 8.05
CA LEU A 77 -16.03 -27.88 7.99
C LEU A 77 -15.47 -26.59 8.59
N ALA A 78 -14.86 -26.66 9.78
CA ALA A 78 -14.23 -25.50 10.39
C ALA A 78 -13.17 -24.88 9.46
N LYS A 79 -12.34 -25.73 8.83
CA LYS A 79 -11.32 -25.29 7.87
C LYS A 79 -11.93 -24.68 6.61
N ALA A 80 -13.02 -25.25 6.09
CA ALA A 80 -13.70 -24.72 4.91
C ALA A 80 -14.36 -23.36 5.21
N CYS A 81 -15.06 -23.22 6.33
CA CYS A 81 -15.61 -21.95 6.80
C CYS A 81 -14.52 -20.89 7.02
N PHE A 82 -13.38 -21.27 7.61
CA PHE A 82 -12.24 -20.37 7.76
C PHE A 82 -11.72 -19.85 6.41
N GLN A 83 -11.63 -20.71 5.40
CA GLN A 83 -11.21 -20.33 4.04
C GLN A 83 -12.23 -19.43 3.30
N LEU A 84 -13.48 -19.41 3.75
CA LEU A 84 -14.54 -18.51 3.29
C LEU A 84 -14.61 -17.20 4.10
N ALA A 85 -13.68 -17.01 5.05
CA ALA A 85 -13.68 -15.89 6.00
C ALA A 85 -14.94 -15.87 6.92
N ASP A 86 -15.69 -16.97 7.00
CA ASP A 86 -16.78 -17.14 7.99
C ASP A 86 -16.20 -17.68 9.30
N TYR A 87 -15.49 -16.79 10.01
CA TYR A 87 -14.79 -17.14 11.25
C TYR A 87 -15.72 -17.56 12.40
N PRO A 88 -16.91 -16.95 12.58
CA PRO A 88 -17.87 -17.40 13.59
C PRO A 88 -18.31 -18.85 13.39
N SER A 89 -18.74 -19.22 12.17
CA SER A 89 -19.11 -20.59 11.84
C SER A 89 -17.92 -21.55 11.95
N ALA A 90 -16.72 -21.09 11.52
CA ALA A 90 -15.50 -21.87 11.68
C ALA A 90 -15.23 -22.22 13.15
N TYR A 91 -15.40 -21.28 14.07
CA TYR A 91 -15.23 -21.49 15.51
C TYR A 91 -16.26 -22.45 16.09
N GLU A 92 -17.53 -22.34 15.67
CA GLU A 92 -18.60 -23.23 16.08
C GLU A 92 -18.32 -24.69 15.65
N TRP A 93 -17.96 -24.91 14.38
CA TRP A 93 -17.59 -26.22 13.87
C TRP A 93 -16.35 -26.78 14.54
N LEU A 94 -15.36 -25.92 14.81
CA LEU A 94 -14.15 -26.35 15.51
C LEU A 94 -14.44 -26.82 16.94
N SER A 95 -15.40 -26.19 17.63
CA SER A 95 -15.82 -26.63 18.97
C SER A 95 -16.34 -28.05 18.97
N ARG A 96 -17.02 -28.48 17.90
CA ARG A 96 -17.53 -29.83 17.69
C ARG A 96 -16.42 -30.83 17.31
N ALA A 97 -15.31 -30.34 16.74
CA ALA A 97 -14.16 -31.17 16.39
C ALA A 97 -13.25 -31.49 17.58
N LYS A 98 -13.31 -30.70 18.68
CA LYS A 98 -12.45 -30.87 19.85
C LYS A 98 -12.57 -32.25 20.49
N THR A 99 -11.46 -32.77 20.99
CA THR A 99 -11.34 -34.02 21.72
C THR A 99 -10.71 -33.74 23.08
N ASP A 100 -10.79 -34.72 24.02
CA ASP A 100 -10.13 -34.61 25.30
C ASP A 100 -8.60 -34.57 25.21
N GLN A 101 -8.05 -35.07 24.09
CA GLN A 101 -6.64 -34.94 23.75
C GLN A 101 -6.43 -33.76 22.84
N ALA A 102 -5.44 -32.93 23.17
CA ALA A 102 -5.03 -31.82 22.34
C ALA A 102 -4.50 -32.33 20.97
N VAL A 103 -5.18 -32.01 19.90
CA VAL A 103 -4.72 -32.34 18.54
C VAL A 103 -4.10 -31.07 17.93
N PHE A 104 -2.82 -31.16 17.59
CA PHE A 104 -2.05 -30.04 17.08
C PHE A 104 -2.78 -29.24 15.97
N LEU A 105 -3.31 -29.92 14.94
CA LEU A 105 -4.02 -29.28 13.84
C LEU A 105 -5.28 -28.53 14.26
N VAL A 106 -6.03 -29.07 15.25
CA VAL A 106 -7.25 -28.44 15.78
C VAL A 106 -6.90 -27.17 16.54
N GLN A 107 -5.85 -27.22 17.37
CA GLN A 107 -5.41 -26.06 18.14
C GLN A 107 -4.76 -24.99 17.25
N CYS A 108 -4.01 -25.36 16.20
CA CYS A 108 -3.50 -24.40 15.23
C CYS A 108 -4.63 -23.67 14.51
N LEU A 109 -5.66 -24.40 14.06
CA LEU A 109 -6.82 -23.77 13.44
C LEU A 109 -7.60 -22.92 14.44
N GLU A 110 -7.69 -23.35 15.72
CA GLU A 110 -8.29 -22.53 16.77
C GLU A 110 -7.56 -21.18 16.94
N ALA A 111 -6.24 -21.22 17.00
CA ALA A 111 -5.44 -20.01 17.13
C ALA A 111 -5.63 -19.06 15.92
N GLN A 112 -5.67 -19.60 14.69
CA GLN A 112 -5.92 -18.82 13.49
C GLN A 112 -7.32 -18.18 13.51
N ILE A 113 -8.35 -18.94 13.85
CA ILE A 113 -9.72 -18.42 13.96
C ILE A 113 -9.83 -17.33 15.05
N LEU A 114 -9.20 -17.54 16.20
CA LEU A 114 -9.20 -16.57 17.30
C LEU A 114 -8.49 -15.27 16.89
N PHE A 115 -7.42 -15.39 16.11
CA PHE A 115 -6.71 -14.24 15.57
C PHE A 115 -7.62 -13.42 14.66
N GLU A 116 -8.26 -14.03 13.67
CA GLU A 116 -9.17 -13.38 12.73
C GLU A 116 -10.43 -12.80 13.40
N LEU A 117 -10.86 -13.39 14.52
CA LEU A 117 -11.94 -12.86 15.36
C LEU A 117 -11.50 -11.70 16.28
N GLY A 118 -10.23 -11.26 16.22
CA GLY A 118 -9.68 -10.22 17.08
C GLY A 118 -9.52 -10.65 18.55
N GLN A 119 -9.64 -11.95 18.85
CA GLN A 119 -9.50 -12.47 20.20
C GLN A 119 -8.02 -12.75 20.53
N VAL A 120 -7.20 -11.72 20.42
CA VAL A 120 -5.72 -11.79 20.49
C VAL A 120 -5.20 -12.50 21.74
N LYS A 121 -5.74 -12.19 22.93
CA LYS A 121 -5.30 -12.81 24.20
C LYS A 121 -5.59 -14.31 24.25
N ALA A 122 -6.73 -14.74 23.72
CA ALA A 122 -7.09 -16.16 23.67
C ALA A 122 -6.19 -16.89 22.64
N CYS A 123 -5.95 -16.28 21.48
CA CYS A 123 -5.01 -16.77 20.48
C CYS A 123 -3.61 -16.98 21.07
N GLN A 124 -3.05 -15.97 21.73
CA GLN A 124 -1.72 -16.07 22.36
C GLN A 124 -1.62 -17.22 23.36
N LYS A 125 -2.66 -17.40 24.19
CA LYS A 125 -2.69 -18.50 25.17
C LYS A 125 -2.63 -19.85 24.46
N VAL A 126 -3.45 -20.07 23.43
CA VAL A 126 -3.44 -21.32 22.65
C VAL A 126 -2.08 -21.57 22.01
N LEU A 127 -1.45 -20.52 21.44
CA LEU A 127 -0.14 -20.63 20.82
C LEU A 127 0.99 -20.92 21.81
N GLN A 128 0.95 -20.34 23.03
CA GLN A 128 1.89 -20.64 24.09
C GLN A 128 1.77 -22.10 24.57
N ASP A 129 0.54 -22.59 24.74
CA ASP A 129 0.27 -23.99 25.10
C ASP A 129 0.77 -24.94 23.98
N LEU A 130 0.60 -24.54 22.70
CA LEU A 130 1.13 -25.30 21.55
C LEU A 130 2.66 -25.37 21.54
N ILE A 131 3.36 -24.28 21.81
CA ILE A 131 4.83 -24.23 21.88
C ILE A 131 5.34 -25.14 23.03
N GLN A 132 4.67 -25.12 24.18
CA GLN A 132 5.04 -25.96 25.29
C GLN A 132 4.84 -27.44 24.99
N THR A 133 3.75 -27.79 24.30
CA THR A 133 3.38 -29.18 24.00
C THR A 133 4.13 -29.71 22.78
N TYR A 134 4.37 -28.87 21.78
CA TYR A 134 4.96 -29.25 20.51
C TYR A 134 6.13 -28.31 20.13
N PRO A 135 7.25 -28.26 20.90
CA PRO A 135 8.33 -27.29 20.73
C PRO A 135 9.07 -27.41 19.40
N THR A 136 8.92 -28.54 18.67
CA THR A 136 9.59 -28.78 17.38
C THR A 136 8.73 -28.38 16.17
N ARG A 137 7.61 -27.72 16.40
CA ARG A 137 6.70 -27.24 15.36
C ARG A 137 6.90 -25.74 15.18
N PHE A 138 7.02 -25.29 13.94
CA PHE A 138 7.29 -23.89 13.61
C PHE A 138 6.02 -23.01 13.48
N GLU A 139 4.89 -23.62 13.16
CA GLU A 139 3.64 -22.93 12.86
C GLU A 139 3.16 -21.98 13.99
N PRO A 140 3.25 -22.38 15.28
CA PRO A 140 2.87 -21.48 16.38
C PRO A 140 3.77 -20.25 16.51
N TYR A 141 5.07 -20.37 16.22
CA TYR A 141 5.99 -19.23 16.25
C TYR A 141 5.68 -18.24 15.13
N GLN A 142 5.36 -18.76 13.93
CA GLN A 142 5.00 -17.94 12.78
C GLN A 142 3.73 -17.12 13.07
N LEU A 143 2.70 -17.75 13.65
CA LEU A 143 1.47 -17.04 13.99
C LEU A 143 1.67 -16.06 15.15
N LEU A 144 2.54 -16.38 16.14
CA LEU A 144 2.89 -15.42 17.20
C LEU A 144 3.60 -14.18 16.65
N ALA A 145 4.47 -14.35 15.66
CA ALA A 145 5.08 -13.19 15.00
C ALA A 145 4.02 -12.28 14.37
N GLN A 146 3.02 -12.84 13.68
CA GLN A 146 1.90 -12.06 13.11
C GLN A 146 1.06 -11.38 14.21
N VAL A 147 0.74 -12.10 15.28
CA VAL A 147 0.01 -11.56 16.44
C VAL A 147 0.76 -10.36 17.03
N LYS A 148 2.09 -10.43 17.10
CA LYS A 148 2.92 -9.35 17.66
C LYS A 148 2.98 -8.13 16.74
N ILE A 149 2.93 -8.32 15.43
CA ILE A 149 2.80 -7.23 14.45
C ILE A 149 1.48 -6.48 14.67
N GLU A 150 0.36 -7.20 14.79
CA GLU A 150 -0.95 -6.59 15.02
C GLU A 150 -1.06 -5.86 16.37
N GLU A 151 -0.26 -6.27 17.36
CA GLU A 151 -0.15 -5.59 18.65
C GLU A 151 0.80 -4.38 18.60
N GLY A 152 1.53 -4.14 17.51
CA GLY A 152 2.57 -3.14 17.41
C GLY A 152 3.85 -3.49 18.18
N ASP A 153 3.99 -4.73 18.65
CA ASP A 153 5.19 -5.21 19.36
C ASP A 153 6.22 -5.79 18.36
N TYR A 154 6.74 -4.92 17.51
CA TYR A 154 7.65 -5.27 16.41
C TYR A 154 8.94 -5.94 16.89
N SER A 155 9.41 -5.56 18.09
CA SER A 155 10.58 -6.18 18.70
C SER A 155 10.38 -7.68 18.94
N LYS A 156 9.25 -8.06 19.54
CA LYS A 156 8.95 -9.49 19.76
C LYS A 156 8.62 -10.23 18.46
N ALA A 157 7.98 -9.57 17.50
CA ALA A 157 7.77 -10.15 16.18
C ALA A 157 9.11 -10.55 15.53
N LYS A 158 10.10 -9.65 15.58
CA LYS A 158 11.48 -9.90 15.14
C LYS A 158 12.11 -11.09 15.85
N ASP A 159 11.96 -11.18 17.19
CA ASP A 159 12.49 -12.30 17.97
C ASP A 159 11.89 -13.64 17.50
N TYR A 160 10.58 -13.70 17.24
CA TYR A 160 9.93 -14.92 16.74
C TYR A 160 10.40 -15.30 15.34
N TYR A 161 10.58 -14.35 14.44
CA TYR A 161 11.15 -14.61 13.12
C TYR A 161 12.61 -15.08 13.21
N GLN A 162 13.40 -14.54 14.14
CA GLN A 162 14.76 -15.00 14.37
C GLN A 162 14.78 -16.45 14.88
N VAL A 163 13.87 -16.82 15.81
CA VAL A 163 13.70 -18.21 16.24
C VAL A 163 13.36 -19.13 15.07
N LEU A 164 12.52 -18.70 14.13
CA LEU A 164 12.19 -19.46 12.93
C LEU A 164 13.43 -19.71 12.05
N LEU A 165 14.28 -18.70 11.89
CA LEU A 165 15.53 -18.83 11.12
C LEU A 165 16.56 -19.72 11.82
N ASP A 166 16.72 -19.59 13.14
CA ASP A 166 17.74 -20.30 13.90
C ASP A 166 17.44 -21.79 14.08
N TYR A 167 16.16 -22.12 14.29
CA TYR A 167 15.76 -23.48 14.67
C TYR A 167 14.93 -24.23 13.64
N PHE A 168 14.38 -23.53 12.63
CA PHE A 168 13.45 -24.11 11.66
C PHE A 168 13.77 -23.73 10.21
N SER A 169 14.98 -23.31 9.94
CA SER A 169 15.41 -22.81 8.61
C SER A 169 15.16 -23.80 7.45
N ASP A 170 15.12 -25.09 7.74
CA ASP A 170 14.84 -26.18 6.80
C ASP A 170 13.34 -26.41 6.53
N LYS A 171 12.46 -25.79 7.35
CA LYS A 171 11.00 -26.01 7.34
C LYS A 171 10.21 -24.76 6.93
N VAL A 172 10.84 -23.61 6.93
CA VAL A 172 10.21 -22.31 6.66
C VAL A 172 10.72 -21.74 5.35
N ASP A 173 9.91 -20.89 4.74
CA ASP A 173 10.35 -20.07 3.62
C ASP A 173 11.22 -18.91 4.15
N ARG A 174 12.53 -19.09 4.05
CA ARG A 174 13.53 -18.11 4.53
C ARG A 174 13.44 -16.80 3.76
N ALA A 175 13.11 -16.84 2.46
CA ALA A 175 12.97 -15.63 1.66
C ALA A 175 11.79 -14.79 2.16
N LEU A 176 10.65 -15.41 2.39
CA LEU A 176 9.48 -14.75 2.96
C LEU A 176 9.77 -14.18 4.36
N ILE A 177 10.49 -14.91 5.21
CA ILE A 177 10.86 -14.39 6.53
C ILE A 177 11.78 -13.18 6.41
N ARG A 178 12.74 -13.18 5.49
CA ARG A 178 13.60 -12.01 5.22
C ARG A 178 12.79 -10.80 4.78
N GLN A 179 11.84 -10.98 3.87
CA GLN A 179 10.93 -9.90 3.45
C GLN A 179 10.14 -9.34 4.65
N ARG A 180 9.61 -10.22 5.51
CA ARG A 180 8.92 -9.80 6.73
C ARG A 180 9.83 -9.03 7.70
N LEU A 181 11.07 -9.46 7.86
CA LEU A 181 12.06 -8.78 8.69
C LEU A 181 12.45 -7.40 8.10
N LEU A 182 12.62 -7.31 6.78
CA LEU A 182 12.85 -6.02 6.11
C LEU A 182 11.65 -5.08 6.25
N ALA A 183 10.42 -5.60 6.11
CA ALA A 183 9.22 -4.82 6.35
C ALA A 183 9.12 -4.33 7.81
N LEU A 184 9.45 -5.19 8.80
CA LEU A 184 9.50 -4.79 10.21
C LEU A 184 10.59 -3.74 10.50
N ALA A 185 11.65 -3.72 9.70
CA ALA A 185 12.66 -2.68 9.78
C ALA A 185 12.08 -1.28 9.52
N LEU A 186 11.06 -1.20 8.68
CA LEU A 186 10.40 0.07 8.35
C LEU A 186 9.59 0.64 9.53
N GLU A 187 9.22 -0.21 10.50
CA GLU A 187 8.52 0.21 11.72
C GLU A 187 9.48 0.58 12.88
N ASP A 188 10.76 0.22 12.76
CA ASP A 188 11.78 0.53 13.78
C ASP A 188 12.27 1.97 13.61
N GLU A 189 12.14 2.81 14.65
CA GLU A 189 12.60 4.21 14.65
C GLU A 189 14.13 4.32 14.58
N MET A 190 14.85 3.31 15.05
CA MET A 190 16.32 3.31 15.17
C MET A 190 16.96 2.13 14.40
N ILE A 191 16.53 1.96 13.15
CA ILE A 191 17.08 0.89 12.30
C ILE A 191 18.59 1.06 12.09
N GLN A 192 19.35 -0.04 12.30
CA GLN A 192 20.81 -0.06 12.17
C GLN A 192 21.23 -0.74 10.87
N LEU A 193 22.23 -0.14 10.20
CA LEU A 193 22.78 -0.66 8.94
C LEU A 193 23.27 -2.10 9.08
N GLU A 194 24.00 -2.42 10.15
CA GLU A 194 24.56 -3.75 10.40
C GLU A 194 23.48 -4.82 10.46
N TRP A 195 22.30 -4.47 10.96
CA TRP A 195 21.18 -5.41 10.99
C TRP A 195 20.60 -5.64 9.59
N ILE A 196 20.44 -4.59 8.77
CA ILE A 196 20.00 -4.72 7.37
C ILE A 196 21.01 -5.58 6.60
N GLU A 197 22.30 -5.30 6.73
CA GLU A 197 23.37 -6.05 6.08
C GLU A 197 23.38 -7.53 6.48
N SER A 198 23.06 -7.84 7.74
CA SER A 198 22.93 -9.22 8.23
C SER A 198 21.82 -10.01 7.54
N LEU A 199 20.74 -9.33 7.11
CA LEU A 199 19.61 -9.95 6.40
C LEU A 199 19.92 -10.22 4.93
N VAL A 200 20.77 -9.41 4.31
CA VAL A 200 21.08 -9.51 2.88
C VAL A 200 22.35 -10.31 2.58
N SER A 201 23.19 -10.57 3.59
CA SER A 201 24.48 -11.27 3.44
C SER A 201 24.37 -12.80 3.37
N TRP A 202 23.18 -13.37 3.18
CA TRP A 202 23.02 -14.83 3.10
C TRP A 202 23.49 -15.36 1.75
N GLU A 203 24.67 -15.96 1.70
CA GLU A 203 25.30 -16.49 0.47
C GLU A 203 24.45 -17.57 -0.22
N ASP A 204 23.73 -18.38 0.56
CA ASP A 204 22.90 -19.49 0.08
C ASP A 204 21.49 -19.04 -0.36
N LEU A 205 21.13 -17.79 -0.10
CA LEU A 205 19.83 -17.21 -0.46
C LEU A 205 19.98 -15.76 -0.91
N PRO A 206 20.49 -15.49 -2.13
CA PRO A 206 20.63 -14.14 -2.65
C PRO A 206 19.26 -13.47 -2.81
N LEU A 207 19.23 -12.14 -2.90
CA LEU A 207 18.05 -11.38 -3.30
C LEU A 207 17.80 -11.62 -4.78
N VAL A 208 16.57 -11.95 -5.16
CA VAL A 208 16.23 -12.34 -6.53
C VAL A 208 14.97 -11.67 -7.08
N SER A 209 14.19 -10.99 -6.24
CA SER A 209 12.95 -10.33 -6.66
C SER A 209 13.05 -8.80 -6.57
N ALA A 210 12.28 -8.11 -7.41
CA ALA A 210 12.16 -6.66 -7.35
C ALA A 210 11.61 -6.20 -5.99
N GLU A 211 10.69 -6.96 -5.39
CA GLU A 211 10.11 -6.69 -4.08
C GLU A 211 11.16 -6.76 -2.97
N ASP A 212 12.09 -7.75 -3.01
CA ASP A 212 13.21 -7.84 -2.06
C ASP A 212 14.07 -6.58 -2.09
N TYR A 213 14.43 -6.11 -3.29
CA TYR A 213 15.24 -4.91 -3.47
C TYR A 213 14.46 -3.63 -3.15
N TYR A 214 13.16 -3.59 -3.41
CA TYR A 214 12.30 -2.47 -3.03
C TYR A 214 12.25 -2.29 -1.50
N LEU A 215 11.98 -3.37 -0.76
CA LEU A 215 12.02 -3.34 0.71
C LEU A 215 13.39 -2.96 1.26
N LEU A 216 14.45 -3.46 0.62
CA LEU A 216 15.83 -3.10 0.97
C LEU A 216 16.10 -1.63 0.72
N THR A 217 15.61 -1.07 -0.38
CA THR A 217 15.72 0.36 -0.70
C THR A 217 15.10 1.21 0.40
N LEU A 218 13.86 0.90 0.78
CA LEU A 218 13.16 1.61 1.86
C LEU A 218 13.90 1.49 3.20
N ALA A 219 14.42 0.30 3.52
CA ALA A 219 15.17 0.08 4.75
C ALA A 219 16.47 0.91 4.79
N TYR A 220 17.25 0.95 3.70
CA TYR A 220 18.43 1.80 3.61
C TYR A 220 18.11 3.29 3.63
N GLN A 221 17.01 3.72 2.97
CA GLN A 221 16.55 5.11 2.98
C GLN A 221 16.21 5.54 4.41
N LYS A 222 15.44 4.72 5.13
CA LYS A 222 15.07 4.97 6.52
C LYS A 222 16.27 5.00 7.46
N ALA A 223 17.28 4.16 7.20
CA ALA A 223 18.56 4.18 7.94
C ALA A 223 19.46 5.36 7.56
N GLY A 224 19.07 6.24 6.61
CA GLY A 224 19.83 7.40 6.17
C GLY A 224 20.97 7.09 5.18
N HIS A 225 21.02 5.87 4.64
CA HIS A 225 22.07 5.42 3.71
C HIS A 225 21.64 5.57 2.25
N LEU A 226 21.44 6.81 1.78
CA LEU A 226 20.84 7.12 0.47
C LEU A 226 21.57 6.49 -0.71
N ALA A 227 22.93 6.36 -0.65
CA ALA A 227 23.69 5.75 -1.73
C ALA A 227 23.39 4.24 -1.86
N LEU A 228 23.31 3.50 -0.75
CA LEU A 228 22.95 2.09 -0.74
C LEU A 228 21.49 1.89 -1.14
N ALA A 229 20.59 2.77 -0.69
CA ALA A 229 19.19 2.79 -1.11
C ALA A 229 19.08 2.95 -2.62
N TYR A 230 19.82 3.89 -3.20
CA TYR A 230 19.80 4.11 -4.65
C TYR A 230 20.33 2.91 -5.44
N GLU A 231 21.43 2.28 -5.00
CA GLU A 231 21.95 1.05 -5.62
C GLU A 231 20.90 -0.08 -5.57
N ALA A 232 20.21 -0.25 -4.44
CA ALA A 232 19.14 -1.23 -4.29
C ALA A 232 17.94 -0.91 -5.21
N ALA A 233 17.53 0.36 -5.34
CA ALA A 233 16.49 0.79 -6.26
C ALA A 233 16.84 0.48 -7.73
N GLN A 234 18.10 0.67 -8.12
CA GLN A 234 18.56 0.31 -9.47
C GLN A 234 18.49 -1.20 -9.73
N GLN A 235 18.78 -2.03 -8.71
CA GLN A 235 18.62 -3.49 -8.83
C GLN A 235 17.13 -3.87 -8.92
N ALA A 236 16.26 -3.19 -8.18
CA ALA A 236 14.82 -3.40 -8.28
C ALA A 236 14.30 -3.07 -9.69
N LEU A 237 14.69 -1.91 -10.26
CA LEU A 237 14.35 -1.51 -11.63
C LEU A 237 14.90 -2.46 -12.69
N ALA A 238 16.07 -3.05 -12.47
CA ALA A 238 16.63 -4.04 -13.41
C ALA A 238 15.79 -5.33 -13.44
N LEU A 239 15.03 -5.64 -12.39
CA LEU A 239 14.17 -6.81 -12.28
C LEU A 239 12.71 -6.51 -12.66
N ASP A 240 12.24 -5.31 -12.37
CA ASP A 240 10.89 -4.82 -12.71
C ASP A 240 10.99 -3.37 -13.19
N SER A 241 11.15 -3.22 -14.51
CA SER A 241 11.27 -1.91 -15.16
C SER A 241 9.96 -1.15 -15.30
N ASP A 242 8.83 -1.79 -14.97
CA ASP A 242 7.50 -1.22 -15.20
C ASP A 242 6.83 -0.77 -13.89
N SER A 243 7.54 -0.88 -12.76
CA SER A 243 7.03 -0.48 -11.45
C SER A 243 7.11 1.03 -11.24
N VAL A 244 5.95 1.68 -11.17
CA VAL A 244 5.82 3.12 -10.91
C VAL A 244 6.41 3.49 -9.56
N ASP A 245 6.16 2.68 -8.51
CA ASP A 245 6.67 2.93 -7.16
C ASP A 245 8.19 2.96 -7.09
N ILE A 246 8.84 2.04 -7.81
CA ILE A 246 10.31 1.95 -7.82
C ILE A 246 10.91 3.14 -8.61
N HIS A 247 10.28 3.56 -9.70
CA HIS A 247 10.72 4.74 -10.45
C HIS A 247 10.60 6.03 -9.64
N TYR A 248 9.50 6.24 -8.89
CA TYR A 248 9.38 7.38 -7.97
C TYR A 248 10.45 7.35 -6.89
N LEU A 249 10.65 6.21 -6.24
CA LEU A 249 11.66 6.06 -5.19
C LEU A 249 13.08 6.29 -5.73
N ALA A 250 13.39 5.77 -6.92
CA ALA A 250 14.66 6.01 -7.58
C ALA A 250 14.86 7.49 -7.96
N ALA A 251 13.80 8.19 -8.37
CA ALA A 251 13.83 9.61 -8.67
C ALA A 251 14.08 10.45 -7.41
N GLU A 252 13.39 10.19 -6.30
CA GLU A 252 13.61 10.85 -5.01
C GLU A 252 15.04 10.66 -4.50
N LEU A 253 15.54 9.42 -4.55
CA LEU A 253 16.90 9.11 -4.14
C LEU A 253 17.95 9.78 -5.04
N ALA A 254 17.70 9.80 -6.36
CA ALA A 254 18.56 10.50 -7.32
C ALA A 254 18.57 12.01 -7.07
N LEU A 255 17.44 12.62 -6.69
CA LEU A 255 17.35 14.02 -6.28
C LEU A 255 18.19 14.25 -5.02
N GLY A 256 18.02 13.44 -3.97
CA GLY A 256 18.77 13.58 -2.72
C GLY A 256 20.29 13.40 -2.87
N LEU A 257 20.72 12.62 -3.87
CA LEU A 257 22.14 12.39 -4.20
C LEU A 257 22.70 13.37 -5.24
N GLY A 258 21.88 14.20 -5.85
CA GLY A 258 22.27 15.12 -6.93
C GLY A 258 22.55 14.42 -8.28
N HIS A 259 22.03 13.20 -8.49
CA HIS A 259 22.19 12.43 -9.72
C HIS A 259 21.22 12.88 -10.80
N GLN A 260 21.40 14.09 -11.33
CA GLN A 260 20.46 14.73 -12.25
C GLN A 260 20.12 13.92 -13.52
N ALA A 261 21.08 13.17 -14.08
CA ALA A 261 20.85 12.39 -15.29
C ALA A 261 19.84 11.26 -15.02
N SER A 262 20.02 10.51 -13.93
CA SER A 262 19.11 9.44 -13.53
C SER A 262 17.75 9.95 -13.09
N LEU A 263 17.72 11.10 -12.40
CA LEU A 263 16.45 11.76 -12.05
C LEU A 263 15.64 12.08 -13.31
N ARG A 264 16.24 12.71 -14.32
CA ARG A 264 15.56 13.01 -15.60
C ARG A 264 15.10 11.76 -16.33
N GLU A 265 15.90 10.70 -16.36
CA GLU A 265 15.53 9.43 -16.98
C GLU A 265 14.28 8.81 -16.31
N ASN A 266 14.22 8.81 -14.98
CA ASN A 266 13.04 8.34 -14.24
C ASN A 266 11.84 9.26 -14.45
N LEU A 267 12.03 10.59 -14.49
CA LEU A 267 10.95 11.53 -14.77
C LEU A 267 10.39 11.37 -16.19
N ASP A 268 11.24 11.16 -17.20
CA ASP A 268 10.80 10.91 -18.58
C ASP A 268 9.99 9.60 -18.69
N TRP A 269 10.35 8.57 -17.93
CA TRP A 269 9.61 7.32 -17.86
C TRP A 269 8.27 7.50 -17.12
N LEU A 270 8.28 8.09 -15.92
CA LEU A 270 7.09 8.35 -15.10
C LEU A 270 6.08 9.20 -15.86
N PHE A 271 6.55 10.18 -16.63
CA PHE A 271 5.70 11.02 -17.45
C PHE A 271 4.82 10.26 -18.44
N GLN A 272 5.31 9.14 -18.99
CA GLN A 272 4.55 8.33 -19.95
C GLN A 272 3.44 7.53 -19.27
N VAL A 273 3.59 7.21 -17.98
CA VAL A 273 2.71 6.32 -17.21
C VAL A 273 1.79 7.11 -16.27
N THR A 274 2.32 8.12 -15.58
CA THR A 274 1.62 8.82 -14.49
C THR A 274 0.50 9.73 -14.98
N LEU A 275 0.60 10.30 -16.21
CA LEU A 275 -0.48 11.13 -16.78
C LEU A 275 -1.70 10.30 -17.24
N ALA A 276 -1.61 8.96 -17.15
CA ALA A 276 -2.73 8.07 -17.39
C ALA A 276 -3.40 7.65 -16.06
N ASP A 277 -2.73 7.85 -14.91
CA ASP A 277 -3.22 7.49 -13.58
C ASP A 277 -3.09 8.70 -12.64
N ASP A 278 -4.20 9.35 -12.36
CA ASP A 278 -4.31 10.68 -11.75
C ASP A 278 -3.74 10.82 -10.34
N GLY A 279 -3.54 9.70 -9.62
CA GLY A 279 -3.19 9.73 -8.19
C GLY A 279 -1.79 10.24 -7.84
N ARG A 280 -0.86 10.43 -8.81
CA ARG A 280 0.54 10.79 -8.54
C ARG A 280 1.09 11.99 -9.31
N ILE A 281 0.24 12.73 -9.99
CA ILE A 281 0.66 13.93 -10.72
C ILE A 281 1.33 14.94 -9.77
N ALA A 282 0.82 15.12 -8.55
CA ALA A 282 1.38 16.05 -7.58
C ALA A 282 2.83 15.69 -7.20
N ASP A 283 3.11 14.40 -6.92
CA ASP A 283 4.46 13.91 -6.62
C ASP A 283 5.41 14.13 -7.81
N TYR A 284 4.92 13.85 -9.02
CA TYR A 284 5.67 14.07 -10.26
C TYR A 284 6.02 15.55 -10.45
N LEU A 285 5.05 16.44 -10.26
CA LEU A 285 5.25 17.90 -10.39
C LEU A 285 6.24 18.41 -9.34
N ALA A 286 6.16 17.91 -8.09
CA ALA A 286 7.11 18.26 -7.03
C ALA A 286 8.56 17.89 -7.40
N LEU A 287 8.78 16.71 -7.98
CA LEU A 287 10.10 16.31 -8.48
C LEU A 287 10.58 17.16 -9.65
N CYS A 288 9.70 17.48 -10.60
CA CYS A 288 10.01 18.38 -11.71
C CYS A 288 10.39 19.79 -11.23
N GLN A 289 9.65 20.31 -10.26
CA GLN A 289 9.90 21.61 -9.66
C GLN A 289 11.25 21.68 -8.95
N ALA A 290 11.62 20.61 -8.22
CA ALA A 290 12.88 20.53 -7.48
C ALA A 290 14.14 20.68 -8.37
N ILE A 291 14.05 20.37 -9.67
CA ILE A 291 15.14 20.50 -10.64
C ILE A 291 14.83 21.42 -11.81
N ASP A 292 13.72 22.13 -11.73
CA ASP A 292 13.28 23.05 -12.75
C ASP A 292 13.18 22.39 -14.15
N TYR A 293 12.49 21.25 -14.21
CA TYR A 293 12.43 20.38 -15.37
C TYR A 293 11.07 20.40 -16.05
N LEU A 294 10.98 21.08 -17.19
CA LEU A 294 9.82 21.06 -18.08
C LEU A 294 10.29 21.04 -19.54
N THR A 295 9.86 20.01 -20.28
CA THR A 295 10.07 19.94 -21.72
C THR A 295 8.82 20.41 -22.46
N PRO A 296 8.92 20.85 -23.74
CA PRO A 296 7.73 21.21 -24.54
C PRO A 296 6.68 20.08 -24.58
N THR A 297 7.14 18.83 -24.65
CA THR A 297 6.25 17.65 -24.67
C THR A 297 5.53 17.46 -23.33
N ILE A 298 6.22 17.72 -22.19
CA ILE A 298 5.61 17.66 -20.86
C ILE A 298 4.59 18.79 -20.71
N LYS A 299 4.93 20.02 -21.14
CA LYS A 299 4.02 21.17 -21.15
C LYS A 299 2.71 20.85 -21.87
N ASP A 300 2.80 20.37 -23.13
CA ASP A 300 1.61 20.07 -23.94
C ASP A 300 0.71 19.03 -23.27
N LYS A 301 1.29 17.96 -22.69
CA LYS A 301 0.51 16.92 -22.00
C LYS A 301 -0.04 17.37 -20.65
N LEU A 302 0.65 18.26 -19.92
CA LEU A 302 0.09 18.86 -18.71
C LEU A 302 -1.11 19.74 -19.02
N LEU A 303 -1.09 20.46 -20.15
CA LEU A 303 -2.26 21.19 -20.63
C LEU A 303 -3.42 20.25 -20.99
N ASP A 304 -3.13 19.13 -21.66
CA ASP A 304 -4.15 18.12 -21.96
C ASP A 304 -4.70 17.49 -20.65
N ALA A 305 -3.82 17.19 -19.69
CA ALA A 305 -4.21 16.64 -18.39
C ALA A 305 -5.08 17.63 -17.59
N TYR A 306 -4.75 18.92 -17.61
CA TYR A 306 -5.54 19.97 -16.98
C TYR A 306 -6.99 19.99 -17.51
N LEU A 307 -7.17 19.88 -18.83
CA LEU A 307 -8.51 19.92 -19.45
C LEU A 307 -9.35 18.67 -19.17
N LEU A 308 -8.72 17.55 -18.82
CA LEU A 308 -9.39 16.27 -18.55
C LEU A 308 -9.55 15.96 -17.05
N GLN A 309 -8.95 16.78 -16.19
CA GLN A 309 -8.91 16.52 -14.75
C GLN A 309 -10.24 16.93 -14.10
N GLU A 310 -10.75 16.02 -13.22
CA GLU A 310 -11.95 16.24 -12.40
C GLU A 310 -11.59 16.62 -10.94
N ASP A 311 -10.33 16.42 -10.54
CA ASP A 311 -9.82 16.76 -9.20
C ASP A 311 -9.35 18.21 -9.17
N GLU A 312 -9.97 19.02 -8.32
CA GLU A 312 -9.71 20.47 -8.21
C GLU A 312 -8.30 20.76 -7.70
N ASP A 313 -7.80 19.99 -6.73
CA ASP A 313 -6.47 20.19 -6.15
C ASP A 313 -5.37 19.89 -7.18
N LEU A 314 -5.54 18.83 -7.98
CA LEU A 314 -4.62 18.49 -9.07
C LEU A 314 -4.66 19.52 -10.21
N THR A 315 -5.84 20.00 -10.55
CA THR A 315 -6.00 21.07 -11.55
C THR A 315 -5.25 22.34 -11.13
N TYR A 316 -5.37 22.70 -9.84
CA TYR A 316 -4.63 23.82 -9.27
C TYR A 316 -3.11 23.60 -9.29
N ALA A 317 -2.64 22.41 -8.89
CA ALA A 317 -1.22 22.07 -8.87
C ALA A 317 -0.59 22.13 -10.28
N ILE A 318 -1.28 21.60 -11.30
CA ILE A 318 -0.82 21.64 -12.69
C ILE A 318 -0.72 23.09 -13.18
N ALA A 319 -1.78 23.89 -12.97
CA ALA A 319 -1.81 25.29 -13.40
C ALA A 319 -0.69 26.10 -12.73
N THR A 320 -0.56 25.98 -11.40
CA THR A 320 0.46 26.70 -10.63
C THR A 320 1.87 26.37 -11.12
N TYR A 321 2.16 25.09 -11.31
CA TYR A 321 3.46 24.66 -11.82
C TYR A 321 3.75 25.21 -13.22
N LEU A 322 2.80 25.07 -14.17
CA LEU A 322 2.96 25.55 -15.54
C LEU A 322 3.18 27.07 -15.60
N ILE A 323 2.37 27.81 -14.86
CA ILE A 323 2.43 29.26 -14.86
C ILE A 323 3.73 29.76 -14.23
N ALA A 324 4.15 29.19 -13.10
CA ALA A 324 5.40 29.55 -12.44
C ALA A 324 6.62 29.28 -13.36
N TRP A 325 6.66 28.09 -13.98
CA TRP A 325 7.73 27.74 -14.91
C TRP A 325 7.79 28.67 -16.13
N LEU A 326 6.63 28.93 -16.77
CA LEU A 326 6.54 29.81 -17.92
C LEU A 326 6.97 31.23 -17.58
N ALA A 327 6.54 31.77 -16.44
CA ALA A 327 6.93 33.08 -15.97
C ALA A 327 8.45 33.21 -15.82
N GLN A 328 9.10 32.17 -15.28
CA GLN A 328 10.55 32.19 -15.08
C GLN A 328 11.36 32.02 -16.36
N HIS A 329 10.92 31.20 -17.33
CA HIS A 329 11.72 30.81 -18.51
C HIS A 329 11.31 31.53 -19.80
N GLU A 330 10.03 31.75 -20.02
CA GLU A 330 9.47 32.34 -21.22
C GLU A 330 8.98 33.80 -20.96
N GLY A 331 8.88 34.16 -19.67
CA GLY A 331 8.48 35.49 -19.20
C GLY A 331 6.99 35.62 -18.87
N ALA A 332 6.66 36.60 -18.06
CA ALA A 332 5.31 36.81 -17.52
C ALA A 332 4.22 36.98 -18.60
N GLN A 333 4.55 37.49 -19.80
CA GLN A 333 3.59 37.61 -20.90
C GLN A 333 3.16 36.24 -21.43
N ALA A 334 4.11 35.32 -21.62
CA ALA A 334 3.80 33.97 -22.09
C ALA A 334 3.00 33.15 -21.03
N ALA A 335 3.33 33.32 -19.75
CA ALA A 335 2.58 32.73 -18.65
C ALA A 335 1.14 33.28 -18.61
N LEU A 336 0.95 34.58 -18.80
CA LEU A 336 -0.35 35.22 -18.82
C LEU A 336 -1.24 34.69 -19.96
N GLU A 337 -0.68 34.56 -21.18
CA GLU A 337 -1.42 33.99 -22.34
C GLU A 337 -1.90 32.57 -22.11
N VAL A 338 -1.11 31.74 -21.43
CA VAL A 338 -1.51 30.38 -21.05
C VAL A 338 -2.56 30.43 -19.94
N LEU A 339 -2.37 31.27 -18.92
CA LEU A 339 -3.34 31.39 -17.82
C LEU A 339 -4.71 31.87 -18.34
N ASP A 340 -4.74 32.85 -19.29
CA ASP A 340 -5.98 33.27 -19.92
C ASP A 340 -6.70 32.13 -20.67
N THR A 341 -5.94 31.15 -21.16
CA THR A 341 -6.51 29.95 -21.82
C THR A 341 -7.08 28.96 -20.82
N LEU A 342 -6.45 28.81 -19.63
CA LEU A 342 -6.87 27.91 -18.58
C LEU A 342 -8.04 28.47 -17.73
N ALA A 343 -8.11 29.78 -17.57
CA ALA A 343 -9.04 30.48 -16.68
C ALA A 343 -10.53 30.13 -16.88
N PRO A 344 -11.06 29.92 -18.11
CA PRO A 344 -12.49 29.60 -18.30
C PRO A 344 -12.93 28.27 -17.68
N ASP A 345 -12.00 27.29 -17.57
CA ASP A 345 -12.23 25.94 -17.07
C ASP A 345 -11.64 25.73 -15.66
N PHE A 346 -11.19 26.82 -15.00
CA PHE A 346 -10.60 26.74 -13.67
C PHE A 346 -11.69 26.48 -12.61
N PRO A 347 -11.53 25.46 -11.74
CA PRO A 347 -12.58 25.02 -10.81
C PRO A 347 -13.02 26.11 -9.85
N ASP A 348 -12.07 26.85 -9.28
CA ASP A 348 -12.33 27.96 -8.38
C ASP A 348 -11.78 29.28 -8.92
N PRO A 349 -12.63 30.11 -9.55
CA PRO A 349 -12.20 31.39 -10.12
C PRO A 349 -11.56 32.37 -9.13
N GLU A 350 -11.79 32.21 -7.81
CA GLU A 350 -11.19 33.09 -6.80
C GLU A 350 -9.68 32.86 -6.71
N TYR A 351 -9.19 31.61 -6.90
CA TYR A 351 -7.77 31.32 -6.92
C TYR A 351 -7.01 31.87 -8.14
N LEU A 352 -7.69 32.22 -9.23
CA LEU A 352 -7.04 32.80 -10.38
C LEU A 352 -6.34 34.13 -10.04
N SER A 353 -6.87 34.89 -9.12
CA SER A 353 -6.27 36.15 -8.67
C SER A 353 -4.86 35.94 -8.10
N CYS A 354 -4.62 34.80 -7.40
CA CYS A 354 -3.32 34.41 -6.87
C CYS A 354 -2.28 34.17 -7.97
N LEU A 355 -2.72 33.61 -9.11
CA LEU A 355 -1.85 33.34 -10.26
C LEU A 355 -1.65 34.60 -11.12
N TYR A 356 -2.69 35.44 -11.33
CA TYR A 356 -2.61 36.66 -12.10
C TYR A 356 -1.78 37.75 -11.42
N ALA A 357 -1.86 37.89 -10.10
CA ALA A 357 -1.27 38.99 -9.37
C ALA A 357 0.24 39.16 -9.61
N PRO A 358 1.10 38.14 -9.45
CA PRO A 358 2.53 38.25 -9.70
C PRO A 358 2.83 38.51 -11.20
N LEU A 359 2.05 37.95 -12.14
CA LEU A 359 2.26 38.15 -13.57
C LEU A 359 1.99 39.60 -13.99
N TYR A 360 0.89 40.17 -13.49
CA TYR A 360 0.59 41.59 -13.75
C TYR A 360 1.64 42.52 -13.12
N ALA A 361 2.16 42.13 -11.94
CA ALA A 361 3.22 42.89 -11.28
C ALA A 361 4.52 42.89 -12.08
N ASP A 362 4.95 41.73 -12.60
CA ASP A 362 6.13 41.58 -13.45
C ASP A 362 6.00 42.34 -14.76
N LEU A 363 4.79 42.40 -15.31
CA LEU A 363 4.50 43.17 -16.52
C LEU A 363 4.36 44.69 -16.25
N GLY A 364 4.44 45.12 -14.99
CA GLY A 364 4.27 46.51 -14.57
C GLY A 364 2.84 47.05 -14.70
N GLN A 365 1.86 46.15 -14.80
CA GLN A 365 0.42 46.46 -14.88
C GLN A 365 -0.14 46.73 -13.47
N ARG A 366 0.21 47.88 -12.87
CA ARG A 366 0.05 48.17 -11.45
C ARG A 366 -1.40 48.05 -10.94
N GLU A 367 -2.36 48.61 -11.70
CA GLU A 367 -3.78 48.64 -11.31
C GLU A 367 -4.36 47.20 -11.27
N GLN A 368 -4.00 46.37 -12.26
CA GLN A 368 -4.45 44.99 -12.35
C GLN A 368 -3.78 44.10 -11.28
N ALA A 369 -2.47 44.29 -11.06
CA ALA A 369 -1.75 43.61 -10.02
C ALA A 369 -2.32 43.92 -8.62
N GLN A 370 -2.56 45.22 -8.33
CA GLN A 370 -3.13 45.64 -7.05
C GLN A 370 -4.52 45.04 -6.82
N ALA A 371 -5.39 45.06 -7.85
CA ALA A 371 -6.72 44.47 -7.75
C ALA A 371 -6.64 42.93 -7.49
N ALA A 372 -5.79 42.22 -8.23
CA ALA A 372 -5.61 40.78 -8.07
C ALA A 372 -5.01 40.41 -6.71
N TYR A 373 -4.03 41.15 -6.19
CA TYR A 373 -3.51 40.93 -4.85
C TYR A 373 -4.58 41.20 -3.76
N GLN A 374 -5.46 42.19 -3.95
CA GLN A 374 -6.56 42.45 -3.01
C GLN A 374 -7.59 41.31 -3.01
N GLU A 375 -7.91 40.72 -4.17
CA GLU A 375 -8.80 39.59 -4.28
C GLU A 375 -8.17 38.32 -3.66
N ALA A 376 -6.85 38.16 -3.78
CA ALA A 376 -6.11 37.03 -3.19
C ALA A 376 -5.91 37.11 -1.66
N LEU A 377 -6.26 38.24 -1.04
CA LEU A 377 -5.91 38.53 0.35
C LEU A 377 -6.42 37.50 1.36
N ASP A 378 -7.66 37.05 1.20
CA ASP A 378 -8.29 36.11 2.11
C ASP A 378 -7.88 34.65 1.80
N LEU A 379 -7.44 34.35 0.57
CA LEU A 379 -7.11 33.01 0.11
C LEU A 379 -5.68 32.59 0.46
N MET A 380 -4.76 33.53 0.46
CA MET A 380 -3.32 33.29 0.68
C MET A 380 -2.84 33.74 2.05
N ALA A 381 -3.72 33.80 3.05
CA ALA A 381 -3.40 34.34 4.38
C ALA A 381 -2.23 33.63 5.09
N GLY A 382 -1.97 32.34 4.75
CA GLY A 382 -0.86 31.56 5.30
C GLY A 382 0.41 31.54 4.43
N ASP A 383 0.42 32.12 3.24
CA ASP A 383 1.58 32.09 2.33
C ASP A 383 2.44 33.34 2.49
N GLN A 384 3.46 33.24 3.34
CA GLN A 384 4.37 34.36 3.61
C GLN A 384 5.18 34.77 2.38
N ASP A 385 5.60 33.85 1.53
CA ASP A 385 6.42 34.12 0.35
C ASP A 385 5.63 34.94 -0.68
N PHE A 386 4.34 34.59 -0.86
CA PHE A 386 3.43 35.34 -1.74
C PHE A 386 3.28 36.80 -1.26
N TRP A 387 3.08 37.02 0.04
CA TRP A 387 2.93 38.36 0.60
C TRP A 387 4.22 39.15 0.65
N LEU A 388 5.37 38.52 0.84
CA LEU A 388 6.67 39.16 0.76
C LEU A 388 6.95 39.66 -0.67
N GLN A 389 6.58 38.88 -1.68
CA GLN A 389 6.68 39.28 -3.09
C GLN A 389 5.76 40.47 -3.38
N ALA A 390 4.49 40.41 -2.99
CA ALA A 390 3.54 41.53 -3.13
C ALA A 390 4.05 42.81 -2.48
N ARG A 391 4.59 42.69 -1.25
CA ARG A 391 5.19 43.80 -0.52
C ARG A 391 6.31 44.50 -1.28
N GLN A 392 7.22 43.72 -1.92
CA GLN A 392 8.32 44.28 -2.70
C GLN A 392 7.82 45.11 -3.89
N TYR A 393 6.79 44.62 -4.61
CA TYR A 393 6.18 45.37 -5.70
C TYR A 393 5.49 46.66 -5.21
N PHE A 394 4.71 46.59 -4.14
CA PHE A 394 4.00 47.75 -3.60
C PHE A 394 4.96 48.82 -3.06
N GLU A 395 6.06 48.42 -2.44
CA GLU A 395 7.13 49.33 -1.98
C GLU A 395 7.80 50.00 -3.19
N ALA A 396 8.15 49.23 -4.24
CA ALA A 396 8.74 49.77 -5.48
C ALA A 396 7.79 50.76 -6.22
N TRP A 397 6.48 50.60 -6.02
CA TRP A 397 5.49 51.49 -6.64
C TRP A 397 5.09 52.66 -5.73
N GLY A 398 5.58 52.72 -4.49
CA GLY A 398 5.28 53.80 -3.54
C GLY A 398 3.86 53.72 -2.98
N LEU A 399 3.31 52.52 -2.82
CA LEU A 399 1.97 52.24 -2.25
C LEU A 399 2.07 52.01 -0.75
N ASP A 400 2.35 53.08 0.02
CA ASP A 400 2.65 53.01 1.46
C ASP A 400 1.51 52.39 2.31
N GLN A 401 0.26 52.56 1.90
CA GLN A 401 -0.90 52.00 2.64
C GLN A 401 -1.00 50.51 2.47
N GLU A 402 -0.80 49.99 1.29
CA GLU A 402 -0.79 48.58 0.94
C GLU A 402 0.39 47.88 1.61
N VAL A 403 1.58 48.46 1.62
CA VAL A 403 2.75 47.98 2.34
C VAL A 403 2.46 47.85 3.85
N ALA A 404 1.86 48.88 4.47
CA ALA A 404 1.50 48.81 5.90
C ALA A 404 0.45 47.73 6.18
N THR A 405 -0.44 47.43 5.26
CA THR A 405 -1.42 46.33 5.36
C THR A 405 -0.74 44.96 5.35
N LEU A 406 0.19 44.76 4.39
CA LEU A 406 0.96 43.52 4.29
C LEU A 406 1.91 43.31 5.48
N ASP A 407 2.56 44.37 5.98
CA ASP A 407 3.41 44.33 7.17
C ASP A 407 2.61 43.79 8.40
N ARG A 408 1.32 44.18 8.51
CA ARG A 408 0.45 43.67 9.57
C ARG A 408 0.09 42.19 9.39
N ILE A 409 -0.25 41.77 8.16
CA ILE A 409 -0.58 40.36 7.86
C ILE A 409 0.62 39.47 8.14
N LEU A 410 1.81 39.85 7.68
CA LEU A 410 3.04 39.10 7.92
C LEU A 410 3.39 39.02 9.42
N ALA A 411 3.16 40.09 10.18
CA ALA A 411 3.37 40.08 11.64
C ALA A 411 2.36 39.17 12.38
N GLU A 412 1.11 39.08 11.91
CA GLU A 412 0.09 38.21 12.49
C GLU A 412 0.43 36.72 12.19
N ALA A 413 0.90 36.39 10.97
CA ALA A 413 1.31 35.05 10.58
C ALA A 413 2.56 34.56 11.37
N ASP A 414 3.52 35.45 11.66
CA ASP A 414 4.68 35.13 12.50
C ASP A 414 4.30 34.80 13.95
N HIS A 415 3.25 35.43 14.50
CA HIS A 415 2.75 35.16 15.84
C HIS A 415 2.03 33.81 15.93
N GLU A 416 1.20 33.46 14.92
CA GLU A 416 0.50 32.17 14.89
C GLU A 416 1.47 30.99 14.75
N SER A 417 2.57 31.15 14.03
CA SER A 417 3.61 30.13 13.88
C SER A 417 4.38 29.86 15.19
N GLN A 418 4.54 30.87 16.05
CA GLN A 418 5.21 30.72 17.36
C GLN A 418 4.32 30.08 18.41
N ASP A 419 3.00 30.29 18.36
CA ASP A 419 2.04 29.67 19.29
C ASP A 419 1.81 28.17 19.03
N ILE A 420 2.21 27.65 17.86
CA ILE A 420 2.11 26.22 17.51
C ILE A 420 3.38 25.45 17.95
N GLU A 421 4.53 26.14 18.15
CA GLU A 421 5.78 25.51 18.61
C GLU A 421 5.93 25.51 20.16
N GLU A 422 5.05 26.18 20.92
CA GLU A 422 4.97 26.09 22.38
C GLU A 422 3.90 25.06 22.82
#